data_8a60a60800d230f739405cf0d02b0bc7
#
_entry.id   8a60a60800d230f739405cf0d02b0bc7
#
_cell.length_a   1.000
_cell.length_b   1.000
_cell.length_c   1.000
_cell.angle_alpha   90.00
_cell.angle_beta   90.00
_cell.angle_gamma   90.00
#
_symmetry.space_group_name_H-M   'P 1'
#
loop_
_entity.id
_entity.type
_entity.pdbx_description
1 polymer ?
#
loop_
_entity_poly.entity_id
_entity_poly.type
_entity_poly.pdbx_seq_one_letter_code
_entity_poly.pdbx_strand_id
1 'polypeptide(L)'
;VGGKPVDVIKIDDQKFRLDFAAPYPGLLHYLATGGSYFAAYAPKQHYMKYHIKYNPDADVEAKAAGFESWVQRFGLIWHKWKDAENITPHAMTRPTLESHIIELETNTQRRQYVSNPYYFKVDTAGNQLPYIDRHHERFLDQELFVLSILNGEVDQKAQTVGLSNYPVLKEGEEKGDYYLQLPPGNVGPPIVFNQTIKDPRMRAVYGDVRFRKAMSLAINRAELNDVLWFDLGRPEQALPLGVPFVTDADRNYMIEYDTAAANKLLDEMGMKRGSDGMRLHPDGKPFNILWEHSLQFSTSTEFTTLVREYWMAVGINVTLKEVTSQLTREKATNSTSDINMEWDVPFEPNLISQIDYYIPPYGDIGPLVGVQWRDWIV
;
A
#
# COMPACT_ATOMS: atom_id res chain seq x y z
N VAL A 1 -10.01 6.57 -20.47
CA VAL A 1 -10.73 5.38 -20.94
C VAL A 1 -10.63 5.35 -22.47
N GLY A 2 -10.30 4.20 -23.07
CA GLY A 2 -10.10 4.10 -24.53
C GLY A 2 -8.92 4.93 -25.06
N GLY A 3 -7.87 5.14 -24.26
CA GLY A 3 -6.68 5.91 -24.64
C GLY A 3 -6.90 7.42 -24.79
N LYS A 4 -8.05 7.94 -24.35
CA LYS A 4 -8.36 9.37 -24.40
C LYS A 4 -8.75 9.92 -23.03
N PRO A 5 -8.43 11.19 -22.73
CA PRO A 5 -8.97 11.88 -21.58
C PRO A 5 -10.50 11.88 -21.58
N VAL A 6 -11.10 12.09 -20.42
CA VAL A 6 -12.54 12.37 -20.30
C VAL A 6 -12.79 13.83 -20.67
N ASP A 7 -13.84 14.07 -21.46
CA ASP A 7 -14.32 15.41 -21.73
C ASP A 7 -15.26 15.85 -20.62
N VAL A 8 -14.95 16.97 -19.97
CA VAL A 8 -15.79 17.57 -18.93
C VAL A 8 -16.61 18.70 -19.54
N ILE A 9 -17.90 18.46 -19.69
CA ILE A 9 -18.84 19.40 -20.33
C ILE A 9 -19.63 20.15 -19.26
N LYS A 10 -19.43 21.45 -19.13
CA LYS A 10 -20.28 22.28 -18.27
C LYS A 10 -21.67 22.45 -18.96
N ILE A 11 -22.74 22.06 -18.25
CA ILE A 11 -24.12 22.25 -18.69
C ILE A 11 -24.65 23.57 -18.13
N ASP A 12 -24.55 23.77 -16.81
CA ASP A 12 -24.91 25.00 -16.11
C ASP A 12 -24.03 25.17 -14.85
N ASP A 13 -24.38 26.05 -13.92
CA ASP A 13 -23.60 26.32 -12.72
C ASP A 13 -23.71 25.20 -11.66
N GLN A 14 -24.63 24.26 -11.83
CA GLN A 14 -24.87 23.16 -10.90
C GLN A 14 -24.65 21.76 -11.53
N LYS A 15 -24.49 21.71 -12.87
CA LYS A 15 -24.45 20.46 -13.62
C LYS A 15 -23.26 20.43 -14.57
N PHE A 16 -22.62 19.28 -14.62
CA PHE A 16 -21.64 18.92 -15.64
C PHE A 16 -21.87 17.50 -16.12
N ARG A 17 -21.31 17.17 -17.27
CA ARG A 17 -21.34 15.84 -17.84
C ARG A 17 -19.91 15.38 -18.12
N LEU A 18 -19.67 14.10 -17.88
CA LEU A 18 -18.41 13.43 -18.22
C LEU A 18 -18.65 12.56 -19.46
N ASP A 19 -17.98 12.89 -20.55
CA ASP A 19 -18.06 12.13 -21.79
C ASP A 19 -16.78 11.29 -21.96
N PHE A 20 -16.94 9.98 -21.91
CA PHE A 20 -15.85 9.02 -22.05
C PHE A 20 -15.79 8.51 -23.49
N ALA A 21 -14.57 8.31 -24.03
CA ALA A 21 -14.36 7.79 -25.37
C ALA A 21 -14.81 6.31 -25.53
N ALA A 22 -14.98 5.59 -24.41
CA ALA A 22 -15.50 4.23 -24.37
C ALA A 22 -16.32 4.04 -23.09
N PRO A 23 -17.21 3.02 -23.01
CA PRO A 23 -17.94 2.72 -21.77
C PRO A 23 -17.00 2.53 -20.58
N TYR A 24 -17.35 3.14 -19.43
CA TYR A 24 -16.60 3.05 -18.19
C TYR A 24 -17.50 2.60 -17.02
N PRO A 25 -17.88 1.32 -16.95
CA PRO A 25 -18.79 0.81 -15.93
C PRO A 25 -18.22 0.91 -14.50
N GLY A 26 -16.90 0.96 -14.33
CA GLY A 26 -16.20 1.08 -13.05
C GLY A 26 -16.16 2.49 -12.45
N LEU A 27 -16.73 3.53 -13.10
CA LEU A 27 -16.61 4.92 -12.62
C LEU A 27 -17.10 5.11 -11.19
N LEU A 28 -18.28 4.58 -10.85
CA LEU A 28 -18.85 4.75 -9.51
C LEU A 28 -18.03 4.02 -8.45
N HIS A 29 -17.51 2.82 -8.74
CA HIS A 29 -16.59 2.10 -7.87
C HIS A 29 -15.30 2.89 -7.66
N TYR A 30 -14.72 3.42 -8.74
CA TYR A 30 -13.54 4.26 -8.67
C TYR A 30 -13.76 5.50 -7.80
N LEU A 31 -14.89 6.20 -7.97
CA LEU A 31 -15.22 7.37 -7.14
C LEU A 31 -15.53 7.02 -5.68
N ALA A 32 -15.99 5.79 -5.41
CA ALA A 32 -16.26 5.31 -4.04
C ALA A 32 -15.00 4.85 -3.30
N THR A 33 -13.90 4.59 -4.01
CA THR A 33 -12.64 4.16 -3.37
C THR A 33 -11.90 5.31 -2.72
N GLY A 34 -11.22 5.03 -1.61
CA GLY A 34 -10.49 6.03 -0.83
C GLY A 34 -9.48 6.80 -1.68
N GLY A 35 -9.58 8.12 -1.66
CA GLY A 35 -8.67 9.01 -2.37
C GLY A 35 -9.15 9.47 -3.75
N SER A 36 -9.96 8.71 -4.47
CA SER A 36 -10.34 9.05 -5.85
C SER A 36 -11.36 10.18 -5.94
N TYR A 37 -12.29 10.29 -5.00
CA TYR A 37 -13.29 11.37 -4.99
C TYR A 37 -12.67 12.75 -4.68
N PHE A 38 -11.55 12.82 -4.01
CA PHE A 38 -10.88 14.09 -3.69
C PHE A 38 -10.37 14.82 -4.95
N ALA A 39 -9.98 14.06 -5.96
CA ALA A 39 -9.57 14.62 -7.24
C ALA A 39 -10.73 15.19 -8.06
N ALA A 40 -11.98 14.80 -7.74
CA ALA A 40 -13.17 15.24 -8.46
C ALA A 40 -13.67 16.62 -8.00
N TYR A 41 -13.33 17.05 -6.79
CA TYR A 41 -13.85 18.30 -6.20
C TYR A 41 -12.71 19.20 -5.73
N ALA A 42 -12.70 20.43 -6.22
CA ALA A 42 -11.72 21.43 -5.84
C ALA A 42 -12.39 22.80 -5.60
N PRO A 43 -12.11 23.47 -4.47
CA PRO A 43 -12.58 24.83 -4.25
C PRO A 43 -11.86 25.79 -5.20
N LYS A 44 -12.51 26.13 -6.30
CA LYS A 44 -11.96 26.96 -7.37
C LYS A 44 -11.32 28.24 -6.85
N GLN A 45 -12.01 28.95 -5.94
CA GLN A 45 -11.52 30.23 -5.38
C GLN A 45 -10.19 30.08 -4.65
N HIS A 46 -9.95 28.95 -4.03
CA HIS A 46 -8.68 28.64 -3.35
C HIS A 46 -7.57 28.37 -4.36
N TYR A 47 -7.82 27.47 -5.34
CA TYR A 47 -6.79 27.01 -6.26
C TYR A 47 -6.45 28.00 -7.39
N MET A 48 -7.37 28.90 -7.74
CA MET A 48 -7.11 29.95 -8.74
C MET A 48 -5.86 30.80 -8.41
N LYS A 49 -5.55 30.99 -7.14
CA LYS A 49 -4.38 31.76 -6.68
C LYS A 49 -3.06 31.14 -7.12
N TYR A 50 -3.02 29.85 -7.33
CA TYR A 50 -1.80 29.08 -7.58
C TYR A 50 -1.66 28.63 -9.03
N HIS A 51 -2.68 28.90 -9.89
CA HIS A 51 -2.71 28.41 -11.26
C HIS A 51 -2.49 29.54 -12.26
N ILE A 52 -1.50 29.37 -13.17
CA ILE A 52 -1.07 30.40 -14.14
C ILE A 52 -2.20 30.96 -15.00
N LYS A 53 -3.23 30.16 -15.30
CA LYS A 53 -4.42 30.61 -16.06
C LYS A 53 -5.19 31.74 -15.38
N TYR A 54 -5.15 31.79 -14.04
CA TYR A 54 -5.95 32.71 -13.23
C TYR A 54 -5.10 33.74 -12.47
N ASN A 55 -3.85 33.41 -12.20
CA ASN A 55 -2.86 34.28 -11.57
C ASN A 55 -1.62 34.34 -12.47
N PRO A 56 -1.41 35.40 -13.26
CA PRO A 56 -0.22 35.55 -14.11
C PRO A 56 1.09 35.48 -13.35
N ASP A 57 1.10 35.84 -12.06
CA ASP A 57 2.30 35.87 -11.21
C ASP A 57 2.57 34.53 -10.50
N ALA A 58 1.72 33.51 -10.74
CA ALA A 58 1.81 32.21 -10.04
C ALA A 58 3.19 31.56 -10.13
N ASP A 59 3.90 31.71 -11.26
CA ASP A 59 5.26 31.14 -11.41
C ASP A 59 6.33 31.93 -10.63
N VAL A 60 6.20 33.25 -10.60
CA VAL A 60 7.07 34.16 -9.83
C VAL A 60 6.88 33.89 -8.32
N GLU A 61 5.65 33.83 -7.87
CA GLU A 61 5.30 33.51 -6.48
C GLU A 61 5.76 32.10 -6.07
N ALA A 62 5.67 31.12 -6.96
CA ALA A 62 6.13 29.77 -6.71
C ALA A 62 7.65 29.73 -6.50
N LYS A 63 8.42 30.41 -7.35
CA LYS A 63 9.87 30.52 -7.21
C LYS A 63 10.29 31.26 -5.97
N ALA A 64 9.59 32.33 -5.63
CA ALA A 64 9.80 33.07 -4.38
C ALA A 64 9.52 32.21 -3.13
N ALA A 65 8.62 31.23 -3.24
CA ALA A 65 8.30 30.25 -2.19
C ALA A 65 9.20 28.99 -2.21
N GLY A 66 10.25 28.97 -3.05
CA GLY A 66 11.23 27.88 -3.11
C GLY A 66 10.88 26.72 -4.04
N PHE A 67 9.87 26.86 -4.90
CA PHE A 67 9.51 25.85 -5.89
C PHE A 67 10.15 26.14 -7.24
N GLU A 68 10.37 25.11 -8.06
CA GLU A 68 10.92 25.24 -9.40
C GLU A 68 9.94 25.94 -10.36
N SER A 69 8.64 25.70 -10.16
CA SER A 69 7.59 26.23 -11.02
C SER A 69 6.23 26.29 -10.30
N TRP A 70 5.29 27.04 -10.90
CA TRP A 70 3.90 27.02 -10.42
C TRP A 70 3.26 25.63 -10.52
N VAL A 71 3.65 24.81 -11.49
CA VAL A 71 3.12 23.44 -11.65
C VAL A 71 3.51 22.56 -10.46
N GLN A 72 4.77 22.64 -10.02
CA GLN A 72 5.25 21.92 -8.85
C GLN A 72 4.51 22.36 -7.59
N ARG A 73 4.39 23.68 -7.37
CA ARG A 73 3.65 24.24 -6.23
C ARG A 73 2.17 23.84 -6.26
N PHE A 74 1.52 24.00 -7.42
CA PHE A 74 0.12 23.64 -7.60
C PHE A 74 -0.12 22.16 -7.35
N GLY A 75 0.72 21.29 -7.90
CA GLY A 75 0.64 19.85 -7.70
C GLY A 75 0.76 19.44 -6.23
N LEU A 76 1.63 20.09 -5.45
CA LEU A 76 1.76 19.86 -4.01
C LEU A 76 0.51 20.30 -3.25
N ILE A 77 -0.03 21.49 -3.57
CA ILE A 77 -1.23 22.06 -2.91
C ILE A 77 -2.49 21.28 -3.30
N TRP A 78 -2.56 20.76 -4.53
CA TRP A 78 -3.67 19.96 -5.02
C TRP A 78 -3.73 18.57 -4.40
N HIS A 79 -2.57 17.95 -4.14
CA HIS A 79 -2.48 16.55 -3.77
C HIS A 79 -2.75 16.34 -2.28
N LYS A 80 -3.91 15.78 -1.93
CA LYS A 80 -4.34 15.58 -0.54
C LYS A 80 -3.32 14.81 0.32
N TRP A 81 -2.73 13.76 -0.21
CA TRP A 81 -1.78 12.93 0.53
C TRP A 81 -0.46 13.65 0.81
N LYS A 82 0.00 14.48 -0.12
CA LYS A 82 1.19 15.31 0.08
C LYS A 82 0.96 16.43 1.11
N ASP A 83 -0.26 16.95 1.15
CA ASP A 83 -0.66 17.89 2.20
C ASP A 83 -0.72 17.22 3.58
N ALA A 84 -1.09 15.93 3.65
CA ALA A 84 -1.11 15.19 4.90
C ALA A 84 0.30 14.85 5.42
N GLU A 85 1.25 14.61 4.51
CA GLU A 85 2.65 14.34 4.86
C GLU A 85 3.45 15.61 5.17
N ASN A 86 3.12 16.72 4.50
CA ASN A 86 3.75 18.01 4.65
C ASN A 86 2.67 19.08 4.88
N ILE A 87 2.02 19.07 6.04
CA ILE A 87 0.99 20.05 6.34
C ILE A 87 1.62 21.43 6.30
N THR A 88 1.48 22.02 5.15
CA THR A 88 1.83 23.41 4.95
C THR A 88 0.73 24.29 5.55
N PRO A 89 1.00 25.55 5.88
CA PRO A 89 -0.03 26.51 6.28
C PRO A 89 -1.23 26.57 5.34
N HIS A 90 -1.08 26.10 4.11
CA HIS A 90 -2.15 26.01 3.09
C HIS A 90 -3.22 24.96 3.40
N ALA A 91 -2.86 23.83 4.01
CA ALA A 91 -3.83 22.81 4.39
C ALA A 91 -4.82 23.32 5.45
N MET A 92 -4.35 24.16 6.37
CA MET A 92 -5.20 24.76 7.41
C MET A 92 -6.18 25.82 6.86
N THR A 93 -5.89 26.41 5.71
CA THR A 93 -6.71 27.46 5.08
C THR A 93 -7.53 26.98 3.90
N ARG A 94 -7.35 25.73 3.47
CA ARG A 94 -8.07 25.16 2.34
C ARG A 94 -9.52 24.85 2.71
N PRO A 95 -10.52 25.39 1.98
CA PRO A 95 -11.90 24.96 2.14
C PRO A 95 -12.04 23.46 1.87
N THR A 96 -12.75 22.76 2.72
CA THR A 96 -12.91 21.30 2.63
C THR A 96 -14.37 20.89 2.84
N LEU A 97 -14.76 19.77 2.24
CA LEU A 97 -16.02 19.08 2.50
C LEU A 97 -15.89 17.99 3.58
N GLU A 98 -14.73 17.90 4.24
CA GLU A 98 -14.48 16.94 5.32
C GLU A 98 -15.26 17.32 6.58
N SER A 99 -15.51 16.31 7.42
CA SER A 99 -16.25 16.50 8.67
C SER A 99 -15.52 17.37 9.70
N HIS A 100 -14.18 17.38 9.62
CA HIS A 100 -13.33 18.15 10.53
C HIS A 100 -12.33 19.01 9.75
N ILE A 101 -11.93 20.12 10.36
CA ILE A 101 -10.90 21.02 9.87
C ILE A 101 -9.74 21.07 10.85
N ILE A 102 -8.53 21.27 10.35
CA ILE A 102 -7.33 21.36 11.18
C ILE A 102 -7.33 22.70 11.93
N GLU A 103 -7.30 22.66 13.25
CA GLU A 103 -7.18 23.84 14.12
C GLU A 103 -5.73 24.09 14.55
N LEU A 104 -4.98 23.02 14.80
CA LEU A 104 -3.58 23.08 15.21
C LEU A 104 -2.78 21.95 14.56
N GLU A 105 -1.62 22.29 14.09
CA GLU A 105 -0.60 21.36 13.62
C GLU A 105 0.76 21.71 14.24
N THR A 106 1.38 20.72 14.88
CA THR A 106 2.80 20.78 15.21
C THR A 106 3.46 19.60 14.49
N ASN A 107 4.24 19.86 13.49
CA ASN A 107 4.78 18.90 12.50
C ASN A 107 5.38 17.59 13.06
N THR A 108 5.65 17.52 14.36
CA THR A 108 6.35 16.38 14.97
C THR A 108 5.66 15.80 16.19
N GLN A 109 4.59 16.39 16.70
CA GLN A 109 4.02 15.99 18.00
C GLN A 109 2.52 15.71 17.98
N ARG A 110 1.72 16.63 17.44
CA ARG A 110 0.27 16.53 17.52
C ARG A 110 -0.46 17.29 16.42
N ARG A 111 -1.66 16.80 16.09
CA ARG A 111 -2.68 17.52 15.32
C ARG A 111 -3.95 17.63 16.13
N GLN A 112 -4.65 18.74 15.93
CA GLN A 112 -5.98 18.95 16.49
C GLN A 112 -6.94 19.34 15.36
N TYR A 113 -8.09 18.71 15.37
CA TYR A 113 -9.17 19.00 14.44
C TYR A 113 -10.39 19.43 15.22
N VAL A 114 -11.17 20.34 14.64
CA VAL A 114 -12.50 20.72 15.13
C VAL A 114 -13.55 20.38 14.11
N SER A 115 -14.77 20.14 14.55
CA SER A 115 -15.90 19.91 13.66
C SER A 115 -16.06 21.05 12.66
N ASN A 116 -16.30 20.67 11.40
CA ASN A 116 -16.56 21.62 10.32
C ASN A 116 -18.01 22.09 10.38
N PRO A 117 -18.29 23.38 10.72
CA PRO A 117 -19.66 23.89 10.83
C PRO A 117 -20.41 23.90 9.48
N TYR A 118 -19.70 23.73 8.37
CA TYR A 118 -20.25 23.64 7.03
C TYR A 118 -20.29 22.21 6.47
N TYR A 119 -20.11 21.20 7.33
CA TYR A 119 -20.20 19.82 6.87
C TYR A 119 -21.62 19.52 6.39
N PHE A 120 -21.74 18.95 5.21
CA PHE A 120 -23.02 18.86 4.48
C PHE A 120 -23.87 17.66 4.87
N LYS A 121 -23.33 16.69 5.62
CA LYS A 121 -24.06 15.49 6.02
C LYS A 121 -24.88 15.73 7.28
N VAL A 122 -26.07 15.15 7.27
CA VAL A 122 -26.99 15.09 8.42
C VAL A 122 -27.37 13.64 8.70
N ASP A 123 -27.78 13.36 9.93
CA ASP A 123 -28.36 12.07 10.31
C ASP A 123 -29.83 11.96 9.85
N THR A 124 -30.46 10.82 10.14
CA THR A 124 -31.88 10.58 9.79
C THR A 124 -32.88 11.45 10.56
N ALA A 125 -32.45 12.07 11.66
CA ALA A 125 -33.23 13.01 12.43
C ALA A 125 -33.01 14.49 12.02
N GLY A 126 -32.10 14.74 11.07
CA GLY A 126 -31.77 16.06 10.58
C GLY A 126 -30.67 16.78 11.39
N ASN A 127 -30.04 16.11 12.34
CA ASN A 127 -28.91 16.70 13.08
C ASN A 127 -27.66 16.74 12.20
N GLN A 128 -26.94 17.85 12.22
CA GLN A 128 -25.70 17.99 11.47
C GLN A 128 -24.58 17.12 12.08
N LEU A 129 -23.86 16.41 11.20
CA LEU A 129 -22.65 15.66 11.56
C LEU A 129 -21.40 16.58 11.46
N PRO A 130 -20.29 16.22 12.10
CA PRO A 130 -20.05 15.04 12.95
C PRO A 130 -20.57 15.22 14.38
N TYR A 131 -20.77 14.11 15.11
CA TYR A 131 -21.10 14.16 16.54
C TYR A 131 -19.89 14.44 17.43
N ILE A 132 -18.68 14.16 16.91
CA ILE A 132 -17.42 14.41 17.63
C ILE A 132 -16.99 15.82 17.33
N ASP A 133 -16.87 16.66 18.37
CA ASP A 133 -16.50 18.07 18.24
C ASP A 133 -15.01 18.26 17.93
N ARG A 134 -14.16 17.43 18.54
CA ARG A 134 -12.70 17.56 18.43
C ARG A 134 -12.07 16.20 18.25
N HIS A 135 -11.03 16.17 17.43
CA HIS A 135 -10.18 15.02 17.22
C HIS A 135 -8.73 15.41 17.48
N HIS A 136 -8.06 14.66 18.36
CA HIS A 136 -6.67 14.89 18.73
C HIS A 136 -5.83 13.71 18.25
N GLU A 137 -4.82 13.99 17.44
CA GLU A 137 -3.81 13.01 17.03
C GLU A 137 -2.48 13.29 17.70
N ARG A 138 -1.82 12.26 18.19
CA ARG A 138 -0.45 12.31 18.72
C ARG A 138 0.45 11.44 17.83
N PHE A 139 1.64 11.94 17.51
CA PHE A 139 2.66 11.19 16.81
C PHE A 139 3.57 10.52 17.84
N LEU A 140 3.49 9.22 17.93
CA LEU A 140 4.22 8.41 18.90
C LEU A 140 5.00 7.31 18.15
N ASP A 141 6.12 6.90 18.70
CA ASP A 141 6.74 5.64 18.26
C ASP A 141 5.88 4.44 18.67
N GLN A 142 6.20 3.27 18.11
CA GLN A 142 5.36 2.08 18.26
C GLN A 142 5.23 1.64 19.73
N GLU A 143 6.27 1.74 20.51
CA GLU A 143 6.28 1.29 21.90
C GLU A 143 5.43 2.21 22.79
N LEU A 144 5.62 3.52 22.68
CA LEU A 144 4.82 4.52 23.39
C LEU A 144 3.36 4.47 22.97
N PHE A 145 3.10 4.17 21.70
CA PHE A 145 1.75 4.03 21.19
C PHE A 145 1.00 2.84 21.83
N VAL A 146 1.62 1.65 21.87
CA VAL A 146 1.03 0.47 22.54
C VAL A 146 0.79 0.75 24.03
N LEU A 147 1.74 1.39 24.70
CA LEU A 147 1.60 1.77 26.10
C LEU A 147 0.43 2.76 26.32
N SER A 148 0.25 3.72 25.42
CA SER A 148 -0.88 4.67 25.49
C SER A 148 -2.24 3.95 25.35
N ILE A 149 -2.34 2.91 24.50
CA ILE A 149 -3.57 2.09 24.43
C ILE A 149 -3.80 1.37 25.76
N LEU A 150 -2.79 0.70 26.30
CA LEU A 150 -2.88 -0.03 27.57
C LEU A 150 -3.27 0.85 28.76
N ASN A 151 -2.95 2.13 28.69
CA ASN A 151 -3.31 3.12 29.70
C ASN A 151 -4.68 3.77 29.49
N GLY A 152 -5.43 3.40 28.44
CA GLY A 152 -6.73 4.00 28.13
C GLY A 152 -6.64 5.43 27.60
N GLU A 153 -5.50 5.84 27.03
CA GLU A 153 -5.30 7.20 26.51
C GLU A 153 -5.69 7.34 25.02
N VAL A 154 -6.17 6.27 24.39
CA VAL A 154 -6.50 6.22 22.96
C VAL A 154 -7.93 5.77 22.78
N ASP A 155 -8.79 6.65 22.28
CA ASP A 155 -10.21 6.35 22.04
C ASP A 155 -10.41 5.47 20.80
N GLN A 156 -9.59 5.68 19.74
CA GLN A 156 -9.69 4.91 18.51
C GLN A 156 -8.36 4.83 17.78
N LYS A 157 -8.06 3.63 17.27
CA LYS A 157 -6.93 3.40 16.34
C LYS A 157 -7.24 2.26 15.38
N ALA A 158 -7.11 2.51 14.08
CA ALA A 158 -7.42 1.54 13.04
C ALA A 158 -6.20 1.04 12.26
N GLN A 159 -5.10 1.77 12.25
CA GLN A 159 -3.89 1.44 11.46
C GLN A 159 -2.67 1.27 12.35
N THR A 160 -1.67 0.53 11.86
CA THR A 160 -0.37 0.35 12.52
C THR A 160 -0.39 -0.36 13.88
N VAL A 161 -1.50 -0.99 14.27
CA VAL A 161 -1.54 -1.94 15.39
C VAL A 161 -1.27 -3.32 14.82
N GLY A 162 -0.03 -3.78 14.93
CA GLY A 162 0.36 -5.11 14.44
C GLY A 162 -0.22 -6.23 15.30
N LEU A 163 -0.55 -7.37 14.69
CA LEU A 163 -1.02 -8.56 15.41
C LEU A 163 0.00 -9.07 16.44
N SER A 164 1.30 -8.78 16.28
CA SER A 164 2.32 -9.05 17.28
C SER A 164 2.00 -8.46 18.67
N ASN A 165 1.23 -7.39 18.73
CA ASN A 165 0.80 -6.76 19.97
C ASN A 165 -0.54 -7.35 20.51
N TYR A 166 -1.17 -8.28 19.77
CA TYR A 166 -2.48 -8.80 20.11
C TYR A 166 -2.56 -9.38 21.54
N PRO A 167 -1.63 -10.24 21.99
CA PRO A 167 -1.75 -10.83 23.34
C PRO A 167 -1.74 -9.77 24.44
N VAL A 168 -0.79 -8.86 24.42
CA VAL A 168 -0.66 -7.81 25.46
C VAL A 168 -1.84 -6.82 25.43
N LEU A 169 -2.33 -6.48 24.25
CA LEU A 169 -3.49 -5.61 24.11
C LEU A 169 -4.78 -6.33 24.52
N LYS A 170 -4.90 -7.63 24.23
CA LYS A 170 -6.06 -8.43 24.64
C LYS A 170 -6.14 -8.60 26.16
N GLU A 171 -5.02 -8.83 26.82
CA GLU A 171 -4.95 -8.87 28.27
C GLU A 171 -5.26 -7.51 28.92
N GLY A 172 -4.92 -6.42 28.24
CA GLY A 172 -5.12 -5.05 28.75
C GLY A 172 -6.52 -4.47 28.57
N GLU A 173 -7.45 -5.14 27.86
CA GLU A 173 -8.77 -4.58 27.48
C GLU A 173 -9.56 -4.03 28.68
N GLU A 174 -9.69 -4.82 29.76
CA GLU A 174 -10.46 -4.41 30.95
C GLU A 174 -9.81 -3.23 31.66
N LYS A 175 -8.50 -3.24 31.84
CA LYS A 175 -7.76 -2.19 32.54
C LYS A 175 -7.75 -0.86 31.76
N GLY A 176 -7.62 -0.95 30.44
CA GLY A 176 -7.52 0.22 29.54
C GLY A 176 -8.87 0.72 29.05
N ASP A 177 -9.97 0.07 29.42
CA ASP A 177 -11.35 0.38 29.01
C ASP A 177 -11.49 0.50 27.47
N TYR A 178 -10.95 -0.48 26.74
CA TYR A 178 -11.05 -0.58 25.27
C TYR A 178 -11.40 -2.01 24.86
N TYR A 179 -11.72 -2.21 23.60
CA TYR A 179 -11.87 -3.54 23.01
C TYR A 179 -11.13 -3.63 21.68
N LEU A 180 -10.59 -4.82 21.39
CA LEU A 180 -9.95 -5.11 20.12
C LEU A 180 -10.98 -5.60 19.11
N GLN A 181 -11.01 -4.97 17.95
CA GLN A 181 -11.79 -5.43 16.83
C GLN A 181 -10.82 -6.00 15.78
N LEU A 182 -11.00 -7.27 15.42
CA LEU A 182 -10.29 -7.94 14.34
C LEU A 182 -11.22 -7.97 13.11
N PRO A 183 -11.13 -6.99 12.21
CA PRO A 183 -11.96 -7.03 11.01
C PRO A 183 -11.50 -8.20 10.13
N PRO A 184 -12.42 -8.93 9.48
CA PRO A 184 -12.04 -9.92 8.50
C PRO A 184 -11.30 -9.26 7.35
N GLY A 185 -10.15 -9.80 6.97
CA GLY A 185 -9.71 -9.60 5.62
C GLY A 185 -8.57 -8.70 5.29
N ASN A 186 -7.50 -8.64 6.07
CA ASN A 186 -6.24 -8.26 5.43
C ASN A 186 -5.50 -9.53 5.01
N VAL A 187 -5.17 -9.60 3.72
CA VAL A 187 -4.24 -10.61 3.23
C VAL A 187 -2.84 -10.14 3.59
N GLY A 188 -2.06 -10.98 4.25
CA GLY A 188 -0.70 -10.65 4.64
C GLY A 188 0.18 -10.24 3.46
N PRO A 189 1.39 -9.72 3.71
CA PRO A 189 2.22 -9.09 2.70
C PRO A 189 2.54 -10.06 1.55
N PRO A 190 2.25 -9.70 0.29
CA PRO A 190 2.58 -10.52 -0.85
C PRO A 190 4.10 -10.50 -1.09
N ILE A 191 4.70 -11.68 -1.26
CA ILE A 191 6.09 -11.80 -1.71
C ILE A 191 6.09 -11.94 -3.23
N VAL A 192 6.54 -10.92 -3.94
CA VAL A 192 6.44 -10.86 -5.39
C VAL A 192 7.82 -10.80 -6.01
N PHE A 193 8.23 -11.88 -6.70
CA PHE A 193 9.48 -11.88 -7.47
C PHE A 193 9.34 -11.01 -8.72
N ASN A 194 10.32 -10.12 -8.92
CA ASN A 194 10.35 -9.21 -10.07
C ASN A 194 10.73 -9.95 -11.36
N GLN A 195 9.73 -10.33 -12.14
CA GLN A 195 9.92 -11.08 -13.38
C GLN A 195 10.51 -10.25 -14.54
N THR A 196 10.63 -8.93 -14.36
CA THR A 196 11.23 -8.02 -15.33
C THR A 196 12.48 -7.32 -14.81
N ILE A 197 13.12 -7.86 -13.76
CA ILE A 197 14.37 -7.31 -13.23
C ILE A 197 15.40 -7.10 -14.34
N LYS A 198 16.16 -6.01 -14.26
CA LYS A 198 17.15 -5.65 -15.29
C LYS A 198 18.25 -6.70 -15.47
N ASP A 199 18.65 -7.37 -14.39
CA ASP A 199 19.61 -8.49 -14.48
C ASP A 199 18.98 -9.67 -15.26
N PRO A 200 19.50 -10.03 -16.44
CA PRO A 200 18.94 -11.10 -17.25
C PRO A 200 19.08 -12.49 -16.62
N ARG A 201 20.07 -12.69 -15.75
CA ARG A 201 20.28 -13.97 -15.04
C ARG A 201 19.17 -14.16 -14.00
N MET A 202 18.93 -13.15 -13.17
CA MET A 202 17.86 -13.18 -12.15
C MET A 202 16.48 -13.24 -12.83
N ARG A 203 16.30 -12.49 -13.92
CA ARG A 203 15.06 -12.52 -14.71
C ARG A 203 14.73 -13.91 -15.22
N ALA A 204 15.69 -14.66 -15.70
CA ALA A 204 15.49 -16.03 -16.18
C ALA A 204 15.00 -16.95 -15.06
N VAL A 205 15.50 -16.80 -13.84
CA VAL A 205 15.09 -17.58 -12.66
C VAL A 205 13.70 -17.12 -12.17
N TYR A 206 13.47 -15.83 -11.97
CA TYR A 206 12.18 -15.33 -11.45
C TYR A 206 11.03 -15.48 -12.44
N GLY A 207 11.32 -15.46 -13.75
CA GLY A 207 10.38 -15.75 -14.82
C GLY A 207 9.96 -17.21 -14.89
N ASP A 208 10.77 -18.14 -14.39
CA ASP A 208 10.44 -19.57 -14.40
C ASP A 208 9.39 -19.86 -13.31
N VAL A 209 8.26 -20.42 -13.73
CA VAL A 209 7.16 -20.76 -12.81
C VAL A 209 7.55 -21.83 -11.79
N ARG A 210 8.51 -22.71 -12.13
CA ARG A 210 8.99 -23.77 -11.23
C ARG A 210 9.70 -23.14 -10.02
N PHE A 211 10.48 -22.08 -10.23
CA PHE A 211 11.10 -21.34 -9.13
C PHE A 211 10.06 -20.78 -8.17
N ARG A 212 9.07 -20.03 -8.68
CA ARG A 212 8.05 -19.43 -7.84
C ARG A 212 7.21 -20.46 -7.07
N LYS A 213 6.88 -21.59 -7.72
CA LYS A 213 6.23 -22.74 -7.06
C LYS A 213 7.09 -23.33 -5.95
N ALA A 214 8.38 -23.55 -6.21
CA ALA A 214 9.32 -24.06 -5.22
C ALA A 214 9.44 -23.13 -4.00
N MET A 215 9.50 -21.82 -4.24
CA MET A 215 9.56 -20.84 -3.15
C MET A 215 8.26 -20.81 -2.33
N SER A 216 7.10 -21.03 -2.95
CA SER A 216 5.82 -21.12 -2.24
C SER A 216 5.75 -22.39 -1.38
N LEU A 217 6.10 -23.56 -1.95
CA LEU A 217 6.09 -24.86 -1.25
C LEU A 217 7.12 -24.93 -0.11
N ALA A 218 8.17 -24.13 -0.16
CA ALA A 218 9.19 -24.09 0.89
C ALA A 218 8.74 -23.31 2.13
N ILE A 219 7.66 -22.53 2.08
CA ILE A 219 7.20 -21.71 3.21
C ILE A 219 6.29 -22.52 4.13
N ASN A 220 6.66 -22.67 5.40
CA ASN A 220 5.81 -23.24 6.44
C ASN A 220 4.79 -22.21 6.95
N ARG A 221 3.68 -22.09 6.25
CA ARG A 221 2.62 -21.10 6.58
C ARG A 221 1.93 -21.39 7.90
N ALA A 222 1.86 -22.65 8.31
CA ALA A 222 1.27 -23.03 9.59
C ALA A 222 2.12 -22.49 10.75
N GLU A 223 3.44 -22.66 10.69
CA GLU A 223 4.36 -22.13 11.69
C GLU A 223 4.38 -20.59 11.69
N LEU A 224 4.35 -19.94 10.50
CA LEU A 224 4.21 -18.50 10.43
C LEU A 224 2.92 -18.00 11.09
N ASN A 225 1.80 -18.71 10.87
CA ASN A 225 0.52 -18.36 11.48
C ASN A 225 0.55 -18.50 13.00
N ASP A 226 1.10 -19.59 13.51
CA ASP A 226 1.25 -19.82 14.95
C ASP A 226 2.16 -18.75 15.58
N VAL A 227 3.38 -18.59 15.07
CA VAL A 227 4.42 -17.77 15.69
C VAL A 227 4.12 -16.26 15.57
N LEU A 228 3.63 -15.79 14.41
CA LEU A 228 3.46 -14.36 14.14
C LEU A 228 2.03 -13.88 14.30
N TRP A 229 1.05 -14.75 14.15
CA TRP A 229 -0.37 -14.37 14.11
C TRP A 229 -1.24 -15.19 15.07
N PHE A 230 -0.62 -15.96 16.00
CA PHE A 230 -1.32 -16.65 17.11
C PHE A 230 -2.50 -17.52 16.63
N ASP A 231 -2.34 -18.17 15.47
CA ASP A 231 -3.38 -18.93 14.77
C ASP A 231 -4.66 -18.13 14.40
N LEU A 232 -4.58 -16.82 14.41
CA LEU A 232 -5.71 -15.94 14.04
C LEU A 232 -5.85 -15.79 12.52
N GLY A 233 -4.82 -16.13 11.76
CA GLY A 233 -4.81 -16.06 10.31
C GLY A 233 -5.29 -17.35 9.64
N ARG A 234 -5.53 -17.29 8.34
CA ARG A 234 -5.75 -18.45 7.47
C ARG A 234 -4.65 -18.52 6.42
N PRO A 235 -3.84 -19.61 6.40
CA PRO A 235 -2.84 -19.79 5.36
C PRO A 235 -3.48 -19.87 3.98
N GLU A 236 -3.14 -18.94 3.09
CA GLU A 236 -3.62 -18.92 1.70
C GLU A 236 -2.66 -18.13 0.79
N GLN A 237 -2.91 -18.15 -0.52
CA GLN A 237 -2.24 -17.26 -1.46
C GLN A 237 -2.75 -15.83 -1.29
N ALA A 238 -1.87 -14.85 -1.52
CA ALA A 238 -2.17 -13.43 -1.44
C ALA A 238 -3.06 -13.01 -2.63
N LEU A 239 -4.36 -13.26 -2.52
CA LEU A 239 -5.37 -12.94 -3.53
C LEU A 239 -6.46 -12.03 -2.94
N PRO A 240 -7.08 -11.17 -3.77
CA PRO A 240 -8.12 -10.27 -3.31
C PRO A 240 -9.27 -11.00 -2.63
N LEU A 241 -9.76 -10.45 -1.52
CA LEU A 241 -10.94 -10.96 -0.80
C LEU A 241 -12.23 -10.37 -1.39
N GLY A 242 -13.32 -11.11 -1.25
CA GLY A 242 -14.66 -10.65 -1.65
C GLY A 242 -14.93 -10.63 -3.15
N VAL A 243 -14.00 -11.05 -3.99
CA VAL A 243 -14.18 -11.06 -5.45
C VAL A 243 -14.72 -12.40 -5.94
N PRO A 244 -15.80 -12.42 -6.75
CA PRO A 244 -16.52 -13.65 -7.09
C PRO A 244 -15.75 -14.59 -8.05
N PHE A 245 -14.70 -14.10 -8.70
CA PHE A 245 -13.87 -14.88 -9.62
C PHE A 245 -12.64 -15.52 -8.96
N VAL A 246 -12.38 -15.25 -7.67
CA VAL A 246 -11.30 -15.91 -6.90
C VAL A 246 -11.91 -17.06 -6.12
N THR A 247 -11.51 -18.28 -6.45
CA THR A 247 -12.02 -19.50 -5.85
C THR A 247 -11.15 -19.99 -4.69
N ASP A 248 -11.66 -20.92 -3.88
CA ASP A 248 -10.87 -21.58 -2.84
C ASP A 248 -9.70 -22.39 -3.45
N ALA A 249 -9.85 -22.92 -4.66
CA ALA A 249 -8.76 -23.60 -5.37
C ALA A 249 -7.61 -22.64 -5.70
N ASP A 250 -7.92 -21.39 -6.07
CA ASP A 250 -6.91 -20.37 -6.31
C ASP A 250 -6.20 -19.99 -5.01
N ARG A 251 -6.98 -19.82 -3.93
CA ARG A 251 -6.43 -19.46 -2.60
C ARG A 251 -5.51 -20.52 -2.02
N ASN A 252 -5.86 -21.79 -2.25
CA ASN A 252 -5.13 -22.94 -1.75
C ASN A 252 -4.06 -23.46 -2.74
N TYR A 253 -3.79 -22.74 -3.82
CA TYR A 253 -2.83 -23.18 -4.83
C TYR A 253 -1.39 -23.12 -4.32
N MET A 254 -0.68 -24.26 -4.24
CA MET A 254 0.73 -24.32 -3.81
C MET A 254 1.02 -23.68 -2.44
N ILE A 255 0.11 -23.85 -1.46
CA ILE A 255 0.30 -23.35 -0.09
C ILE A 255 0.84 -24.43 0.85
N GLU A 256 0.88 -25.67 0.43
CA GLU A 256 1.40 -26.80 1.20
C GLU A 256 2.86 -26.55 1.56
N TYR A 257 3.28 -27.01 2.73
CA TYR A 257 4.69 -27.09 3.10
C TYR A 257 5.28 -28.41 2.61
N ASP A 258 5.94 -28.38 1.46
CA ASP A 258 6.57 -29.56 0.83
C ASP A 258 7.96 -29.21 0.30
N THR A 259 8.95 -29.36 1.18
CA THR A 259 10.36 -29.13 0.83
C THR A 259 10.91 -30.14 -0.16
N ALA A 260 10.35 -31.36 -0.23
CA ALA A 260 10.76 -32.37 -1.20
C ALA A 260 10.33 -31.96 -2.62
N ALA A 261 9.06 -31.57 -2.79
CA ALA A 261 8.57 -31.02 -4.05
C ALA A 261 9.30 -29.74 -4.46
N ALA A 262 9.57 -28.84 -3.50
CA ALA A 262 10.36 -27.63 -3.76
C ALA A 262 11.74 -27.95 -4.29
N ASN A 263 12.47 -28.86 -3.63
CA ASN A 263 13.80 -29.30 -4.07
C ASN A 263 13.75 -29.94 -5.47
N LYS A 264 12.76 -30.78 -5.76
CA LYS A 264 12.59 -31.40 -7.07
C LYS A 264 12.45 -30.34 -8.17
N LEU A 265 11.60 -29.32 -7.97
CA LEU A 265 11.42 -28.25 -8.93
C LEU A 265 12.71 -27.46 -9.19
N LEU A 266 13.48 -27.18 -8.15
CA LEU A 266 14.78 -26.49 -8.27
C LEU A 266 15.82 -27.36 -8.99
N ASP A 267 15.81 -28.67 -8.75
CA ASP A 267 16.69 -29.64 -9.45
C ASP A 267 16.36 -29.70 -10.94
N GLU A 268 15.05 -29.72 -11.30
CA GLU A 268 14.56 -29.69 -12.69
C GLU A 268 14.94 -28.39 -13.42
N MET A 269 15.16 -27.29 -12.70
CA MET A 269 15.70 -26.04 -13.25
C MET A 269 17.21 -26.07 -13.46
N GLY A 270 17.90 -27.12 -12.99
CA GLY A 270 19.35 -27.22 -13.04
C GLY A 270 20.08 -26.39 -11.95
N MET A 271 19.38 -25.96 -10.91
CA MET A 271 19.97 -25.25 -9.76
C MET A 271 20.65 -26.24 -8.83
N LYS A 272 21.86 -26.68 -9.17
CA LYS A 272 22.64 -27.65 -8.42
C LYS A 272 23.14 -27.08 -7.09
N ARG A 273 23.27 -27.90 -6.05
CA ARG A 273 23.88 -27.49 -4.79
C ARG A 273 25.40 -27.35 -4.93
N GLY A 274 25.94 -26.25 -4.41
CA GLY A 274 27.38 -26.05 -4.24
C GLY A 274 27.95 -26.78 -3.03
N SER A 275 29.24 -26.58 -2.77
CA SER A 275 29.96 -27.19 -1.65
C SER A 275 29.47 -26.69 -0.27
N ASP A 276 28.89 -25.53 -0.21
CA ASP A 276 28.28 -24.91 0.96
C ASP A 276 26.83 -25.32 1.22
N GLY A 277 26.28 -26.18 0.34
CA GLY A 277 24.88 -26.61 0.39
C GLY A 277 23.89 -25.65 -0.25
N MET A 278 24.31 -24.44 -0.61
CA MET A 278 23.48 -23.48 -1.30
C MET A 278 23.40 -23.81 -2.80
N ARG A 279 22.29 -23.42 -3.43
CA ARG A 279 22.08 -23.68 -4.86
C ARG A 279 22.77 -22.64 -5.70
N LEU A 280 23.35 -23.11 -6.79
CA LEU A 280 23.93 -22.27 -7.82
C LEU A 280 22.84 -21.88 -8.84
N HIS A 281 23.02 -20.76 -9.49
CA HIS A 281 22.28 -20.40 -10.69
C HIS A 281 22.46 -21.51 -11.77
N PRO A 282 21.51 -21.74 -12.69
CA PRO A 282 21.67 -22.76 -13.75
C PRO A 282 22.94 -22.64 -14.60
N ASP A 283 23.57 -21.47 -14.66
CA ASP A 283 24.86 -21.23 -15.32
C ASP A 283 26.09 -21.67 -14.50
N GLY A 284 25.87 -22.24 -13.30
CA GLY A 284 26.90 -22.72 -12.39
C GLY A 284 27.54 -21.68 -11.48
N LYS A 285 27.13 -20.41 -11.56
CA LYS A 285 27.63 -19.33 -10.70
C LYS A 285 26.81 -19.22 -9.41
N PRO A 286 27.34 -18.55 -8.36
CA PRO A 286 26.60 -18.27 -7.14
C PRO A 286 25.24 -17.61 -7.42
N PHE A 287 24.23 -18.03 -6.68
CA PHE A 287 22.88 -17.46 -6.71
C PHE A 287 22.55 -16.92 -5.32
N ASN A 288 22.10 -15.67 -5.25
CA ASN A 288 21.68 -15.01 -4.01
C ASN A 288 20.55 -14.06 -4.29
N ILE A 289 19.50 -14.10 -3.48
CA ILE A 289 18.41 -13.15 -3.49
C ILE A 289 18.77 -12.01 -2.53
N LEU A 290 18.78 -10.77 -2.99
CA LEU A 290 18.84 -9.61 -2.13
C LEU A 290 17.42 -9.13 -1.81
N TRP A 291 16.92 -9.49 -0.63
CA TRP A 291 15.60 -9.05 -0.20
C TRP A 291 15.70 -7.74 0.59
N GLU A 292 15.47 -6.64 -0.08
CA GLU A 292 15.38 -5.33 0.54
C GLU A 292 13.93 -5.08 0.95
N HIS A 293 13.70 -4.91 2.25
CA HIS A 293 12.37 -4.76 2.83
C HIS A 293 12.27 -3.51 3.68
N SER A 294 11.05 -3.00 3.87
CA SER A 294 10.76 -1.85 4.73
C SER A 294 9.74 -2.24 5.78
N LEU A 295 10.00 -1.90 7.05
CA LEU A 295 9.08 -2.15 8.16
C LEU A 295 7.79 -1.30 8.08
N GLN A 296 7.74 -0.33 7.19
CA GLN A 296 6.55 0.48 6.95
C GLN A 296 5.46 -0.31 6.18
N PHE A 297 5.86 -1.28 5.38
CA PHE A 297 4.92 -2.21 4.75
C PHE A 297 4.70 -3.38 5.70
N SER A 298 3.51 -3.90 5.84
CA SER A 298 3.01 -4.93 6.77
C SER A 298 3.94 -6.14 7.07
N THR A 299 5.23 -6.00 6.88
CA THR A 299 6.28 -7.00 7.09
C THR A 299 7.09 -6.69 8.31
N SER A 300 7.09 -7.61 9.25
CA SER A 300 8.04 -7.56 10.37
C SER A 300 9.38 -8.18 9.96
N THR A 301 10.43 -7.83 10.70
CA THR A 301 11.74 -8.45 10.57
C THR A 301 11.66 -9.96 10.83
N GLU A 302 10.81 -10.39 11.77
CA GLU A 302 10.56 -11.78 12.10
C GLU A 302 10.00 -12.56 10.91
N PHE A 303 9.02 -11.99 10.20
CA PHE A 303 8.44 -12.61 9.01
C PHE A 303 9.51 -12.84 7.93
N THR A 304 10.28 -11.81 7.58
CA THR A 304 11.31 -11.93 6.55
C THR A 304 12.41 -12.89 6.96
N THR A 305 12.76 -12.93 8.25
CA THR A 305 13.75 -13.85 8.79
C THR A 305 13.29 -15.31 8.69
N LEU A 306 12.07 -15.62 9.12
CA LEU A 306 11.52 -16.98 9.04
C LEU A 306 11.40 -17.45 7.59
N VAL A 307 10.89 -16.62 6.69
CA VAL A 307 10.80 -16.99 5.27
C VAL A 307 12.18 -17.22 4.66
N ARG A 308 13.19 -16.40 5.02
CA ARG A 308 14.58 -16.62 4.62
C ARG A 308 15.08 -17.99 5.09
N GLU A 309 14.82 -18.37 6.33
CA GLU A 309 15.26 -19.67 6.89
C GLU A 309 14.63 -20.84 6.13
N TYR A 310 13.34 -20.77 5.81
CA TYR A 310 12.68 -21.77 4.98
C TYR A 310 13.31 -21.90 3.59
N TRP A 311 13.63 -20.80 2.95
CA TRP A 311 14.26 -20.81 1.63
C TRP A 311 15.71 -21.29 1.68
N MET A 312 16.44 -20.95 2.75
CA MET A 312 17.79 -21.47 2.97
C MET A 312 17.80 -22.99 3.21
N ALA A 313 16.76 -23.56 3.83
CA ALA A 313 16.63 -25.01 4.03
C ALA A 313 16.51 -25.76 2.69
N VAL A 314 15.93 -25.18 1.67
CA VAL A 314 15.93 -25.73 0.30
C VAL A 314 17.12 -25.30 -0.55
N GLY A 315 18.08 -24.59 0.06
CA GLY A 315 19.36 -24.20 -0.55
C GLY A 315 19.34 -22.87 -1.30
N ILE A 316 18.32 -22.04 -1.12
CA ILE A 316 18.29 -20.70 -1.73
C ILE A 316 18.89 -19.69 -0.77
N ASN A 317 20.03 -19.13 -1.15
CA ASN A 317 20.70 -18.09 -0.35
C ASN A 317 19.92 -16.78 -0.43
N VAL A 318 19.66 -16.16 0.73
CA VAL A 318 18.92 -14.89 0.83
C VAL A 318 19.63 -13.93 1.77
N THR A 319 19.92 -12.75 1.30
CA THR A 319 20.45 -11.63 2.09
C THR A 319 19.29 -10.66 2.39
N LEU A 320 18.98 -10.47 3.67
CA LEU A 320 18.02 -9.47 4.11
C LEU A 320 18.69 -8.12 4.29
N LYS A 321 18.00 -7.06 3.88
CA LYS A 321 18.44 -5.68 4.08
C LYS A 321 17.25 -4.77 4.32
N GLU A 322 17.22 -4.17 5.50
CA GLU A 322 16.23 -3.13 5.79
C GLU A 322 16.59 -1.83 5.06
N VAL A 323 15.59 -1.23 4.44
CA VAL A 323 15.69 0.02 3.70
C VAL A 323 14.45 0.88 3.92
N THR A 324 14.52 2.16 3.53
CA THR A 324 13.34 3.04 3.59
C THR A 324 12.30 2.64 2.53
N SER A 325 11.02 2.88 2.81
CA SER A 325 9.94 2.65 1.84
C SER A 325 10.12 3.44 0.54
N GLN A 326 10.72 4.62 0.60
CA GLN A 326 11.05 5.40 -0.59
C GLN A 326 12.05 4.67 -1.49
N LEU A 327 13.12 4.10 -0.90
CA LEU A 327 14.13 3.36 -1.66
C LEU A 327 13.55 2.06 -2.23
N THR A 328 12.67 1.37 -1.49
CA THR A 328 11.97 0.17 -1.99
C THR A 328 11.18 0.51 -3.25
N ARG A 329 10.38 1.58 -3.23
CA ARG A 329 9.59 2.03 -4.38
C ARG A 329 10.45 2.47 -5.56
N GLU A 330 11.51 3.21 -5.30
CA GLU A 330 12.46 3.63 -6.33
C GLU A 330 13.07 2.42 -7.06
N LYS A 331 13.50 1.40 -6.32
CA LYS A 331 14.05 0.17 -6.89
C LYS A 331 13.01 -0.66 -7.64
N ALA A 332 11.79 -0.75 -7.12
CA ALA A 332 10.69 -1.41 -7.81
C ALA A 332 10.39 -0.71 -9.14
N THR A 333 10.22 0.62 -9.13
CA THR A 333 9.97 1.43 -10.34
C THR A 333 11.10 1.30 -11.36
N ASN A 334 12.35 1.25 -10.90
CA ASN A 334 13.52 1.08 -11.77
C ASN A 334 13.79 -0.38 -12.17
N SER A 335 12.96 -1.33 -11.70
CA SER A 335 13.10 -2.78 -11.95
C SER A 335 14.48 -3.34 -11.57
N THR A 336 14.98 -2.93 -10.39
CA THR A 336 16.29 -3.35 -9.85
C THR A 336 16.20 -4.12 -8.54
N SER A 337 14.99 -4.28 -7.97
CA SER A 337 14.73 -5.13 -6.80
C SER A 337 14.51 -6.58 -7.20
N ASP A 338 14.98 -7.52 -6.40
CA ASP A 338 14.70 -8.95 -6.57
C ASP A 338 13.26 -9.29 -6.19
N ILE A 339 12.83 -8.76 -5.05
CA ILE A 339 11.48 -8.94 -4.50
C ILE A 339 10.84 -7.57 -4.34
N ASN A 340 9.63 -7.45 -4.83
CA ASN A 340 8.77 -6.30 -4.61
C ASN A 340 7.76 -6.64 -3.52
N MET A 341 7.57 -5.70 -2.60
CA MET A 341 6.57 -5.77 -1.55
C MET A 341 5.85 -4.44 -1.48
N GLU A 342 4.57 -4.50 -1.32
CA GLU A 342 3.70 -3.34 -1.08
C GLU A 342 2.78 -3.64 0.10
N TRP A 343 1.84 -2.74 0.34
CA TRP A 343 0.76 -2.93 1.30
C TRP A 343 -0.01 -4.21 1.02
N ASP A 344 -0.89 -4.55 1.93
CA ASP A 344 -1.79 -5.71 1.83
C ASP A 344 -2.49 -5.79 0.47
N VAL A 345 -2.82 -7.00 0.06
CA VAL A 345 -3.60 -7.23 -1.16
C VAL A 345 -4.96 -6.55 -1.03
N PRO A 346 -5.38 -5.71 -1.99
CA PRO A 346 -6.65 -5.03 -1.92
C PRO A 346 -7.82 -6.01 -1.90
N PHE A 347 -8.86 -5.65 -1.17
CA PHE A 347 -10.13 -6.34 -1.18
C PHE A 347 -11.16 -5.58 -2.03
N GLU A 348 -12.24 -6.23 -2.43
CA GLU A 348 -13.35 -5.52 -3.03
C GLU A 348 -13.94 -4.49 -2.01
N PRO A 349 -14.25 -3.25 -2.40
CA PRO A 349 -14.31 -2.71 -3.76
C PRO A 349 -13.02 -2.07 -4.28
N ASN A 350 -11.92 -2.07 -3.52
CA ASN A 350 -10.69 -1.37 -3.85
C ASN A 350 -9.91 -1.98 -5.03
N LEU A 351 -10.23 -3.21 -5.41
CA LEU A 351 -9.50 -3.92 -6.47
C LEU A 351 -9.39 -3.12 -7.78
N ILE A 352 -10.45 -2.42 -8.17
CA ILE A 352 -10.46 -1.64 -9.42
C ILE A 352 -9.48 -0.46 -9.38
N SER A 353 -9.31 0.17 -8.21
CA SER A 353 -8.38 1.28 -8.03
C SER A 353 -6.94 0.85 -7.83
N GLN A 354 -6.72 -0.43 -7.49
CA GLN A 354 -5.40 -1.00 -7.19
C GLN A 354 -5.08 -2.20 -8.09
N ILE A 355 -5.74 -2.30 -9.25
CA ILE A 355 -5.51 -3.37 -10.22
C ILE A 355 -4.08 -3.38 -10.78
N ASP A 356 -3.41 -2.26 -10.71
CA ASP A 356 -2.02 -2.05 -11.07
C ASP A 356 -1.04 -2.93 -10.28
N TYR A 357 -1.38 -3.39 -9.08
CA TYR A 357 -0.57 -4.35 -8.35
C TYR A 357 -0.47 -5.72 -9.04
N TYR A 358 -1.46 -6.06 -9.86
CA TYR A 358 -1.59 -7.40 -10.43
C TYR A 358 -1.43 -7.45 -11.94
N ILE A 359 -1.90 -6.43 -12.65
CA ILE A 359 -2.07 -6.49 -14.10
C ILE A 359 -1.38 -5.29 -14.77
N PRO A 360 -0.33 -5.51 -15.61
CA PRO A 360 0.13 -4.49 -16.52
C PRO A 360 -1.01 -4.11 -17.50
N PRO A 361 -1.10 -2.89 -18.00
CA PRO A 361 -0.17 -1.74 -17.89
C PRO A 361 -0.57 -0.68 -16.87
N TYR A 362 -1.39 -1.01 -15.88
CA TYR A 362 -2.03 -0.04 -15.01
C TYR A 362 -1.12 0.43 -13.88
N GLY A 363 -1.28 1.70 -13.46
CA GLY A 363 -0.73 2.33 -12.27
C GLY A 363 0.60 3.06 -12.41
N ASP A 364 0.86 3.95 -11.46
CA ASP A 364 2.07 4.77 -11.40
C ASP A 364 3.32 3.96 -11.02
N ILE A 365 3.16 2.95 -10.17
CA ILE A 365 4.26 2.09 -9.70
C ILE A 365 4.47 0.91 -10.66
N GLY A 366 3.45 0.57 -11.44
CA GLY A 366 3.40 -0.61 -12.31
C GLY A 366 3.18 -1.90 -11.51
N PRO A 367 2.90 -3.02 -12.19
CA PRO A 367 2.66 -4.27 -11.53
C PRO A 367 3.93 -4.75 -10.83
N LEU A 368 3.81 -5.12 -9.56
CA LEU A 368 4.92 -5.60 -8.74
C LEU A 368 5.65 -6.79 -9.38
N VAL A 369 4.93 -7.59 -10.14
CA VAL A 369 5.46 -8.77 -10.86
C VAL A 369 6.32 -8.41 -12.07
N GLY A 370 6.12 -7.23 -12.67
CA GLY A 370 6.81 -6.90 -13.92
C GLY A 370 6.62 -5.45 -14.38
N VAL A 371 7.33 -4.53 -13.78
CA VAL A 371 7.25 -3.09 -14.10
C VAL A 371 7.57 -2.79 -15.56
N GLN A 372 8.54 -3.47 -16.17
CA GLN A 372 8.91 -3.23 -17.57
C GLN A 372 7.85 -3.70 -18.57
N TRP A 373 6.92 -4.57 -18.18
CA TRP A 373 5.77 -4.89 -19.03
C TRP A 373 4.85 -3.69 -19.20
N ARG A 374 4.69 -2.88 -18.16
CA ARG A 374 3.98 -1.59 -18.28
C ARG A 374 4.67 -0.69 -19.30
N ASP A 375 5.98 -0.50 -19.17
CA ASP A 375 6.76 0.39 -20.05
C ASP A 375 6.77 -0.06 -21.52
N TRP A 376 6.53 -1.36 -21.76
CA TRP A 376 6.38 -1.90 -23.12
C TRP A 376 4.98 -1.66 -23.71
N ILE A 377 3.93 -1.59 -22.87
CA ILE A 377 2.55 -1.45 -23.32
C ILE A 377 2.17 0.03 -23.49
N VAL A 378 2.68 0.94 -22.67
CA VAL A 378 2.44 2.39 -22.72
C VAL A 378 3.41 3.08 -23.67
#